data_c5fa16a4cbfa53b0278318d42aa06d76
#
_entry.id   c5fa16a4cbfa53b0278318d42aa06d76
#
_cell.length_a   1.000
_cell.length_b   1.000
_cell.length_c   1.000
_cell.angle_alpha   90.00
_cell.angle_beta   90.00
_cell.angle_gamma   90.00
#
_symmetry.space_group_name_H-M   'P 1'
#
loop_
_entity.id
_entity.type
_entity.pdbx_description
1 polymer ?
#
loop_
_entity_poly.entity_id
_entity_poly.type
_entity_poly.pdbx_seq_one_letter_code
_entity_poly.pdbx_strand_id
1 'polypeptide(L)'
;MANLDAQNESSALLPVNPDGTRSVDRSWDQSETWRQMEDVYKAGKVKAIGVANWSIPYLEELKKKWTVVPAVNQVELHPFLPQHALKDWCDKHGILLEAYSPLGSEGKCSFARYVEFP
;
A
#
# COMPACT_ATOMS: atom_id res chain seq x y z
N MET A 1 0.38 -0.39 -4.93
CA MET A 1 0.27 -1.76 -5.46
C MET A 1 0.06 -1.67 -6.96
N ALA A 2 0.97 -2.19 -7.77
CA ALA A 2 0.71 -2.25 -9.21
C ALA A 2 -0.43 -3.25 -9.43
N ASN A 3 -1.41 -2.87 -10.25
CA ASN A 3 -2.50 -3.76 -10.60
C ASN A 3 -1.93 -4.97 -11.35
N LEU A 4 -2.23 -6.17 -10.91
CA LEU A 4 -1.86 -7.37 -11.64
C LEU A 4 -2.72 -7.44 -12.88
N ASP A 5 -2.09 -7.64 -14.03
CA ASP A 5 -2.73 -7.60 -15.32
C ASP A 5 -3.94 -8.56 -15.39
N ALA A 6 -5.12 -7.99 -15.48
CA ALA A 6 -6.36 -8.76 -15.61
C ALA A 6 -6.50 -9.48 -16.95
N GLN A 7 -5.55 -9.26 -17.87
CA GLN A 7 -5.57 -9.86 -19.21
C GLN A 7 -4.83 -11.20 -19.30
N ASN A 8 -4.17 -11.62 -18.23
CA ASN A 8 -3.54 -12.93 -18.23
C ASN A 8 -4.57 -13.96 -17.77
N GLU A 9 -5.13 -14.71 -18.71
CA GLU A 9 -6.10 -15.81 -18.48
C GLU A 9 -5.52 -16.97 -17.65
N SER A 10 -4.30 -16.85 -17.15
CA SER A 10 -3.73 -17.81 -16.24
C SER A 10 -4.40 -17.67 -14.88
N SER A 11 -4.96 -18.74 -14.38
CA SER A 11 -5.52 -18.89 -13.02
C SER A 11 -4.47 -18.73 -11.89
N ALA A 12 -3.27 -18.22 -12.20
CA ALA A 12 -2.21 -18.01 -11.24
C ALA A 12 -2.48 -16.74 -10.44
N LEU A 13 -2.52 -16.87 -9.12
CA LEU A 13 -2.66 -15.75 -8.15
C LEU A 13 -1.59 -14.67 -8.35
N LEU A 14 -0.45 -15.02 -8.93
CA LEU A 14 0.68 -14.14 -9.21
C LEU A 14 1.23 -14.49 -10.60
N PRO A 15 0.68 -13.90 -11.67
CA PRO A 15 1.16 -14.15 -13.03
C PRO A 15 2.62 -13.71 -13.17
N VAL A 16 3.39 -14.52 -13.89
CA VAL A 16 4.80 -14.28 -14.18
C VAL A 16 5.04 -14.27 -15.69
N ASN A 17 5.97 -13.43 -16.11
CA ASN A 17 6.46 -13.40 -17.48
C ASN A 17 7.31 -14.66 -17.80
N PRO A 18 7.59 -14.96 -19.08
CA PRO A 18 8.45 -16.08 -19.46
C PRO A 18 9.86 -16.03 -18.86
N ASP A 19 10.36 -14.85 -18.50
CA ASP A 19 11.65 -14.62 -17.85
C ASP A 19 11.62 -14.80 -16.31
N GLY A 20 10.48 -15.22 -15.75
CA GLY A 20 10.29 -15.42 -14.31
C GLY A 20 10.03 -14.14 -13.52
N THR A 21 9.99 -12.97 -14.15
CA THR A 21 9.61 -11.71 -13.48
C THR A 21 8.09 -11.64 -13.29
N ARG A 22 7.63 -10.85 -12.32
CA ARG A 22 6.20 -10.62 -12.14
C ARG A 22 5.62 -9.85 -13.32
N SER A 23 4.50 -10.35 -13.86
CA SER A 23 3.69 -9.61 -14.83
C SER A 23 2.93 -8.51 -14.10
N VAL A 24 3.25 -7.26 -14.43
CA VAL A 24 2.67 -6.08 -13.79
C VAL A 24 2.25 -5.11 -14.87
N ASP A 25 0.96 -4.74 -14.88
CA ASP A 25 0.50 -3.63 -15.71
C ASP A 25 0.97 -2.31 -15.13
N ARG A 26 1.94 -1.69 -15.82
CA ARG A 26 2.49 -0.38 -15.47
C ARG A 26 1.75 0.78 -16.12
N SER A 27 0.83 0.51 -17.03
CA SER A 27 0.01 1.54 -17.69
C SER A 27 -1.16 1.99 -16.83
N TRP A 28 -1.52 1.22 -15.80
CA TRP A 28 -2.65 1.52 -14.93
C TRP A 28 -2.39 2.73 -14.03
N ASP A 29 -3.28 3.72 -14.13
CA ASP A 29 -3.28 4.87 -13.23
C ASP A 29 -4.04 4.53 -11.94
N GLN A 30 -3.30 4.35 -10.85
CA GLN A 30 -3.88 4.00 -9.55
C GLN A 30 -4.83 5.07 -9.01
N SER A 31 -4.75 6.32 -9.50
CA SER A 31 -5.68 7.37 -9.12
C SER A 31 -7.10 7.09 -9.61
N GLU A 32 -7.25 6.30 -10.68
CA GLU A 32 -8.57 5.87 -11.17
C GLU A 32 -9.24 4.90 -10.19
N THR A 33 -8.47 3.97 -9.61
CA THR A 33 -8.98 3.11 -8.53
C THR A 33 -9.39 3.96 -7.33
N TRP A 34 -8.60 4.98 -6.97
CA TRP A 34 -8.93 5.88 -5.88
C TRP A 34 -10.23 6.63 -6.14
N ARG A 35 -10.44 7.14 -7.34
CA ARG A 35 -11.67 7.83 -7.74
C ARG A 35 -12.90 6.93 -7.54
N GLN A 36 -12.82 5.65 -7.93
CA GLN A 36 -13.91 4.69 -7.72
C GLN A 36 -14.18 4.44 -6.22
N MET A 37 -13.13 4.41 -5.39
CA MET A 37 -13.28 4.30 -3.94
C MET A 37 -13.94 5.55 -3.35
N GLU A 38 -13.61 6.74 -3.85
CA GLU A 38 -14.28 7.98 -3.47
C GLU A 38 -15.77 7.96 -3.81
N ASP A 39 -16.15 7.40 -4.96
CA ASP A 39 -17.56 7.26 -5.34
C ASP A 39 -18.32 6.35 -4.36
N VAL A 40 -17.71 5.26 -3.91
CA VAL A 40 -18.28 4.37 -2.89
C VAL A 40 -18.41 5.08 -1.54
N TYR A 41 -17.42 5.86 -1.15
CA TYR A 41 -17.45 6.67 0.07
C TYR A 41 -18.55 7.74 0.01
N LYS A 42 -18.62 8.50 -1.09
CA LYS A 42 -19.65 9.54 -1.33
C LYS A 42 -21.07 8.96 -1.37
N ALA A 43 -21.20 7.72 -1.83
CA ALA A 43 -22.48 6.98 -1.80
C ALA A 43 -22.86 6.49 -0.37
N GLY A 44 -22.05 6.77 0.65
CA GLY A 44 -22.31 6.37 2.03
C GLY A 44 -22.20 4.87 2.31
N LYS A 45 -21.64 4.10 1.38
CA LYS A 45 -21.49 2.64 1.52
C LYS A 45 -20.37 2.24 2.48
N VAL A 46 -19.39 3.12 2.70
CA VAL A 46 -18.27 2.94 3.63
C VAL A 46 -18.06 4.21 4.44
N LYS A 47 -17.49 4.09 5.63
CA LYS A 47 -17.25 5.21 6.54
C LYS A 47 -15.87 5.86 6.34
N ALA A 48 -14.92 5.13 5.79
CA ALA A 48 -13.57 5.59 5.50
C ALA A 48 -12.98 4.78 4.35
N ILE A 49 -12.04 5.37 3.64
CA ILE A 49 -11.25 4.73 2.59
C ILE A 49 -9.78 5.02 2.83
N GLY A 50 -8.91 4.09 2.44
CA GLY A 50 -7.48 4.21 2.64
C GLY A 50 -6.68 3.50 1.56
N VAL A 51 -5.38 3.61 1.67
CA VAL A 51 -4.41 3.01 0.75
C VAL A 51 -3.46 2.07 1.51
N ALA A 52 -2.72 1.23 0.79
CA ALA A 52 -1.73 0.34 1.37
C ALA A 52 -0.45 0.32 0.52
N ASN A 53 0.72 0.36 1.19
CA ASN A 53 2.04 0.33 0.56
C ASN A 53 2.30 1.52 -0.39
N TRP A 54 1.77 2.69 -0.08
CA TRP A 54 2.02 3.89 -0.86
C TRP A 54 3.21 4.67 -0.31
N SER A 55 4.19 4.93 -1.18
CA SER A 55 5.32 5.80 -0.87
C SER A 55 4.96 7.27 -1.09
N ILE A 56 5.78 8.18 -0.55
CA ILE A 56 5.57 9.63 -0.68
C ILE A 56 5.36 10.07 -2.14
N PRO A 57 6.18 9.64 -3.13
CA PRO A 57 5.96 10.03 -4.52
C PRO A 57 4.56 9.64 -5.05
N TYR A 58 4.09 8.44 -4.72
CA TYR A 58 2.73 8.01 -5.12
C TYR A 58 1.64 8.81 -4.42
N LEU A 59 1.82 9.12 -3.14
CA LEU A 59 0.88 9.96 -2.39
C LEU A 59 0.84 11.39 -2.92
N GLU A 60 1.97 11.96 -3.33
CA GLU A 60 2.03 13.29 -3.96
C GLU A 60 1.31 13.31 -5.32
N GLU A 61 1.41 12.25 -6.12
CA GLU A 61 0.65 12.15 -7.37
C GLU A 61 -0.85 12.01 -7.10
N LEU A 62 -1.24 11.15 -6.16
CA LEU A 62 -2.63 10.99 -5.77
C LEU A 62 -3.22 12.31 -5.25
N LYS A 63 -2.45 13.05 -4.44
CA LYS A 63 -2.85 14.33 -3.86
C LYS A 63 -3.30 15.36 -4.90
N LYS A 64 -2.75 15.32 -6.10
CA LYS A 64 -3.16 16.21 -7.20
C LYS A 64 -4.58 15.93 -7.70
N LYS A 65 -5.11 14.74 -7.41
CA LYS A 65 -6.36 14.23 -7.99
C LYS A 65 -7.42 13.87 -6.95
N TRP A 66 -7.05 13.65 -5.68
CA TRP A 66 -8.02 13.24 -4.67
C TRP A 66 -9.00 14.36 -4.33
N THR A 67 -10.25 13.98 -4.02
CA THR A 67 -11.28 14.85 -3.42
C THR A 67 -11.59 14.41 -1.98
N VAL A 68 -11.24 13.17 -1.65
CA VAL A 68 -11.27 12.60 -0.30
C VAL A 68 -9.85 12.20 0.07
N VAL A 69 -9.36 12.70 1.20
CA VAL A 69 -8.04 12.33 1.72
C VAL A 69 -8.09 10.87 2.20
N PRO A 70 -7.10 10.02 1.90
CA PRO A 70 -7.00 8.70 2.49
C PRO A 70 -7.01 8.78 4.02
N ALA A 71 -7.89 8.03 4.68
CA ALA A 71 -7.91 7.99 6.14
C ALA A 71 -6.68 7.27 6.71
N VAL A 72 -6.17 6.29 5.97
CA VAL A 72 -5.05 5.45 6.39
C VAL A 72 -4.15 5.11 5.20
N ASN A 73 -2.85 4.98 5.46
CA ASN A 73 -1.90 4.26 4.62
C ASN A 73 -1.33 3.10 5.42
N GLN A 74 -1.71 1.87 5.07
CA GLN A 74 -1.22 0.66 5.72
C GLN A 74 0.08 0.20 5.09
N VAL A 75 1.16 0.14 5.89
CA VAL A 75 2.51 -0.19 5.41
C VAL A 75 3.23 -1.14 6.36
N GLU A 76 4.29 -1.80 5.89
CA GLU A 76 5.21 -2.48 6.80
C GLU A 76 5.90 -1.43 7.68
N LEU A 77 5.71 -1.57 8.98
CA LEU A 77 6.26 -0.63 9.95
C LEU A 77 6.62 -1.35 11.23
N HIS A 78 7.88 -1.32 11.62
CA HIS A 78 8.43 -1.98 12.80
C HIS A 78 9.78 -1.32 13.18
N PRO A 79 10.41 -1.65 14.34
CA PRO A 79 11.64 -0.98 14.81
C PRO A 79 12.80 -0.97 13.82
N PHE A 80 12.88 -1.96 12.90
CA PHE A 80 13.91 -2.01 11.84
C PHE A 80 13.50 -1.34 10.53
N LEU A 81 12.22 -0.94 10.41
CA LEU A 81 11.70 -0.17 9.29
C LEU A 81 10.75 0.91 9.81
N PRO A 82 11.28 1.94 10.51
CA PRO A 82 10.47 2.92 11.23
C PRO A 82 9.77 3.94 10.34
N GLN A 83 10.06 4.00 9.04
CA GLN A 83 9.34 4.81 8.05
C GLN A 83 9.16 6.29 8.46
N HIS A 84 10.14 6.90 9.16
CA HIS A 84 10.02 8.25 9.74
C HIS A 84 9.55 9.31 8.74
N ALA A 85 10.20 9.37 7.56
CA ALA A 85 9.84 10.36 6.54
C ALA A 85 8.40 10.18 6.04
N LEU A 86 7.95 8.94 5.86
CA LEU A 86 6.58 8.64 5.44
C LEU A 86 5.59 8.99 6.56
N LYS A 87 5.95 8.71 7.81
CA LYS A 87 5.13 9.08 8.96
C LYS A 87 4.93 10.60 9.05
N ASP A 88 6.02 11.35 8.98
CA ASP A 88 5.97 12.82 9.04
C ASP A 88 5.13 13.41 7.89
N TRP A 89 5.26 12.82 6.70
CA TRP A 89 4.47 13.24 5.55
C TRP A 89 2.99 12.94 5.76
N CYS A 90 2.64 11.73 6.20
CA CYS A 90 1.26 11.31 6.48
C CYS A 90 0.62 12.17 7.57
N ASP A 91 1.32 12.43 8.68
CA ASP A 91 0.85 13.28 9.77
C ASP A 91 0.50 14.70 9.29
N LYS A 92 1.36 15.29 8.43
CA LYS A 92 1.11 16.62 7.84
C LYS A 92 -0.13 16.67 6.96
N HIS A 93 -0.57 15.53 6.42
CA HIS A 93 -1.71 15.45 5.50
C HIS A 93 -2.95 14.82 6.15
N GLY A 94 -2.91 14.53 7.46
CA GLY A 94 -4.04 13.95 8.19
C GLY A 94 -4.30 12.47 7.84
N ILE A 95 -3.29 11.77 7.38
CA ILE A 95 -3.34 10.33 7.02
C ILE A 95 -2.75 9.53 8.18
N LEU A 96 -3.53 8.60 8.74
CA LEU A 96 -3.03 7.68 9.75
C LEU A 96 -2.11 6.63 9.12
N LEU A 97 -0.92 6.44 9.69
CA LEU A 97 -0.05 5.34 9.28
C LEU A 97 -0.40 4.10 10.11
N GLU A 98 -0.78 3.01 9.42
CA GLU A 98 -1.12 1.74 10.04
C GLU A 98 -0.02 0.71 9.77
N ALA A 99 0.47 0.05 10.83
CA ALA A 99 1.54 -0.93 10.71
C ALA A 99 0.99 -2.32 10.39
N TYR A 100 1.47 -2.95 9.31
CA TYR A 100 1.41 -4.39 9.22
C TYR A 100 2.77 -5.01 9.57
N SER A 101 2.77 -6.26 10.03
CA SER A 101 3.96 -6.95 10.56
C SER A 101 4.74 -6.11 11.61
N PRO A 102 4.08 -5.55 12.63
CA PRO A 102 4.71 -4.60 13.56
C PRO A 102 5.82 -5.22 14.41
N LEU A 103 5.84 -6.55 14.53
CA LEU A 103 6.90 -7.32 15.18
C LEU A 103 7.85 -7.99 14.17
N GLY A 104 7.68 -7.70 12.87
CA GLY A 104 8.39 -8.34 11.78
C GLY A 104 7.76 -9.67 11.36
N SER A 105 8.08 -10.13 10.14
CA SER A 105 7.61 -11.42 9.62
C SER A 105 8.59 -12.52 9.94
N GLU A 106 8.10 -13.71 10.27
CA GLU A 106 8.91 -14.88 10.55
C GLU A 106 9.91 -15.18 9.42
N GLY A 107 11.19 -15.29 9.74
CA GLY A 107 12.27 -15.65 8.83
C GLY A 107 12.70 -14.57 7.83
N LYS A 108 12.03 -13.41 7.76
CA LYS A 108 12.37 -12.32 6.80
C LYS A 108 12.80 -11.03 7.47
N CYS A 109 12.54 -10.87 8.75
CA CYS A 109 13.00 -9.73 9.52
C CYS A 109 14.23 -10.12 10.35
N SER A 110 15.29 -9.32 10.28
CA SER A 110 16.47 -9.49 11.12
C SER A 110 16.17 -9.39 12.63
N PHE A 111 14.99 -8.91 12.99
CA PHE A 111 14.50 -8.88 14.38
C PHE A 111 14.42 -10.28 15.01
N ALA A 112 13.96 -11.28 14.28
CA ALA A 112 13.89 -12.65 14.78
C ALA A 112 15.25 -13.29 15.12
N ARG A 113 16.35 -12.67 14.65
CA ARG A 113 17.72 -13.11 14.97
C ARG A 113 18.27 -12.51 16.27
N TYR A 114 17.64 -11.47 16.81
CA TYR A 114 18.15 -10.74 17.98
C TYR A 114 17.26 -10.84 19.22
N VAL A 115 16.08 -11.45 19.10
CA VAL A 115 15.21 -11.70 20.24
C VAL A 115 15.19 -13.20 20.48
N GLU A 116 16.15 -13.69 21.26
CA GLU A 116 15.98 -14.96 21.98
C GLU A 116 14.96 -14.69 23.09
N PHE A 117 13.76 -15.20 22.92
CA PHE A 117 12.81 -15.27 24.02
C PHE A 117 13.27 -16.37 24.96
N PRO A 118 13.36 -16.10 26.27
CA PRO A 118 13.70 -17.11 27.27
C PRO A 118 12.68 -18.22 27.32
#